data_3431e175bdee486162c7e67972a518d4
#
_entry.id   3431e175bdee486162c7e67972a518d4
#
_cell.length_a   1.000
_cell.length_b   1.000
_cell.length_c   1.000
_cell.angle_alpha   90.00
_cell.angle_beta   90.00
_cell.angle_gamma   90.00
#
_symmetry.space_group_name_H-M   'P 1'
#
loop_
_entity.id
_entity.type
_entity.pdbx_description
1 polymer ?
#
loop_
_entity_poly.entity_id
_entity_poly.type
_entity_poly.pdbx_seq_one_letter_code
_entity_poly.pdbx_strand_id
1 'polypeptide(L)'
;LRLNYFKHGGFIMKLFDSVREIPITDLEGLRIGNAQDYEAMTGVTVLLFDHGAKAGIDISGGGPASRETPLTSPITADNPLNAIVLSGGSAFGLAASDGVMRYLEEHGIGYETGFAKVPLVCQSCIYDLSIGRSDIRPDAAMGYAACQDAEHPHPVSGILGGGTGASVGKIYGRDKATKTGLGMYAVSIGDLKIAAVVILNAFGDVFNPATGEKIAGPRKPDGSGFFDTLEELYKFSQRTDQFQHDPNSKANTTIGAIITNGAFSKAELSKIASMARSGYARCINPVGTMADGDSIYAASIGTVEADLNVAGTLAAEVMAEAIQVAVKAAK
;
A
#
# COMPACT_ATOMS: atom_id res chain seq x y z
N LEU A 1 -15.42 -29.44 -11.77
CA LEU A 1 -15.02 -28.11 -11.21
C LEU A 1 -16.15 -27.11 -11.46
N ARG A 2 -16.95 -26.82 -10.45
CA ARG A 2 -17.98 -25.77 -10.55
C ARG A 2 -17.32 -24.44 -10.20
N LEU A 3 -17.36 -23.49 -11.13
CA LEU A 3 -16.96 -22.10 -10.92
C LEU A 3 -18.11 -21.38 -10.20
N ASN A 4 -17.92 -21.06 -8.94
CA ASN A 4 -18.84 -20.21 -8.21
C ASN A 4 -18.51 -18.73 -8.46
N TYR A 5 -19.45 -18.03 -9.07
CA TYR A 5 -19.38 -16.58 -9.26
C TYR A 5 -20.11 -15.92 -8.09
N PHE A 6 -19.37 -15.27 -7.22
CA PHE A 6 -20.00 -14.40 -6.21
C PHE A 6 -20.26 -13.01 -6.82
N LYS A 7 -21.53 -12.69 -7.01
CA LYS A 7 -22.00 -11.34 -7.39
C LYS A 7 -22.17 -10.50 -6.12
N HIS A 8 -21.11 -9.81 -5.70
CA HIS A 8 -21.25 -8.65 -4.85
C HIS A 8 -20.51 -7.50 -5.53
N GLY A 9 -21.26 -6.55 -6.09
CA GLY A 9 -20.74 -5.27 -6.53
C GLY A 9 -19.69 -5.27 -7.66
N GLY A 10 -19.79 -6.16 -8.65
CA GLY A 10 -19.07 -5.97 -9.92
C GLY A 10 -17.60 -6.43 -9.99
N PHE A 11 -17.08 -7.15 -9.01
CA PHE A 11 -15.80 -7.85 -9.11
C PHE A 11 -16.01 -9.34 -9.31
N ILE A 12 -15.26 -9.92 -10.23
CA ILE A 12 -15.20 -11.36 -10.43
C ILE A 12 -13.74 -11.73 -10.30
N MET A 13 -13.24 -11.91 -9.06
CA MET A 13 -12.11 -12.78 -8.88
C MET A 13 -12.60 -14.19 -9.14
N LYS A 14 -11.90 -14.93 -10.01
CA LYS A 14 -12.12 -16.35 -10.22
C LYS A 14 -11.53 -17.09 -9.01
N LEU A 15 -12.25 -17.05 -7.87
CA LEU A 15 -11.88 -17.86 -6.71
C LEU A 15 -12.08 -19.31 -7.11
N PHE A 16 -11.02 -20.09 -7.07
CA PHE A 16 -11.12 -21.55 -7.05
C PHE A 16 -11.88 -21.94 -5.78
N ASP A 17 -12.60 -23.04 -5.78
CA ASP A 17 -13.37 -23.51 -4.60
C ASP A 17 -12.53 -23.58 -3.30
N SER A 18 -11.19 -23.62 -3.43
CA SER A 18 -10.23 -23.64 -2.32
C SER A 18 -9.83 -22.29 -1.77
N VAL A 19 -10.06 -21.18 -2.50
CA VAL A 19 -9.71 -19.80 -2.06
C VAL A 19 -10.97 -19.09 -1.62
N ARG A 20 -10.96 -18.52 -0.41
CA ARG A 20 -12.11 -17.82 0.18
C ARG A 20 -11.74 -16.41 0.56
N GLU A 21 -12.57 -15.44 0.24
CA GLU A 21 -12.49 -14.10 0.81
C GLU A 21 -12.77 -14.15 2.31
N ILE A 22 -11.98 -13.45 3.09
CA ILE A 22 -12.12 -13.35 4.54
C ILE A 22 -12.03 -11.87 4.98
N PRO A 23 -12.58 -11.49 6.13
CA PRO A 23 -12.26 -10.22 6.77
C PRO A 23 -10.77 -10.10 7.06
N ILE A 24 -10.18 -8.92 6.85
CA ILE A 24 -8.75 -8.71 7.16
C ILE A 24 -8.46 -8.89 8.66
N THR A 25 -9.46 -8.72 9.51
CA THR A 25 -9.41 -8.96 10.95
C THR A 25 -9.20 -10.42 11.34
N ASP A 26 -9.38 -11.36 10.39
CA ASP A 26 -9.08 -12.78 10.63
C ASP A 26 -7.57 -13.08 10.65
N LEU A 27 -6.72 -12.10 10.29
CA LEU A 27 -5.26 -12.17 10.50
C LEU A 27 -4.96 -11.77 11.95
N GLU A 28 -5.05 -12.72 12.85
CA GLU A 28 -4.80 -12.53 14.29
C GLU A 28 -3.39 -11.96 14.53
N GLY A 29 -3.29 -10.96 15.40
CA GLY A 29 -2.04 -10.25 15.69
C GLY A 29 -1.75 -9.07 14.75
N LEU A 30 -2.62 -8.79 13.78
CA LEU A 30 -2.60 -7.57 12.97
C LEU A 30 -3.64 -6.58 13.50
N ARG A 31 -3.20 -5.35 13.81
CA ARG A 31 -4.11 -4.23 14.07
C ARG A 31 -3.82 -3.11 13.06
N ILE A 32 -4.88 -2.53 12.50
CA ILE A 32 -4.79 -1.46 11.51
C ILE A 32 -5.51 -0.24 12.06
N GLY A 33 -4.81 0.90 12.06
CA GLY A 33 -5.40 2.18 12.47
C GLY A 33 -5.04 3.30 11.52
N ASN A 34 -5.86 4.34 11.53
CA ASN A 34 -5.80 5.45 10.60
C ASN A 34 -5.92 6.78 11.35
N ALA A 35 -5.17 7.78 10.89
CA ALA A 35 -5.38 9.18 11.26
C ALA A 35 -5.20 10.04 10.02
N GLN A 36 -6.02 11.08 9.86
CA GLN A 36 -5.99 11.93 8.69
C GLN A 36 -6.44 13.36 8.98
N ASP A 37 -6.02 14.25 8.10
CA ASP A 37 -6.51 15.61 8.01
C ASP A 37 -7.19 15.81 6.64
N TYR A 38 -8.50 16.02 6.66
CA TYR A 38 -9.30 16.18 5.44
C TYR A 38 -9.18 17.57 4.81
N GLU A 39 -8.72 18.60 5.54
CA GLU A 39 -8.41 19.90 4.96
C GLU A 39 -7.07 19.86 4.21
N ALA A 40 -6.08 19.23 4.84
CA ALA A 40 -4.76 19.04 4.24
C ALA A 40 -4.73 17.91 3.19
N MET A 41 -5.73 17.03 3.18
CA MET A 41 -5.82 15.86 2.31
C MET A 41 -4.61 14.94 2.43
N THR A 42 -4.23 14.60 3.67
CA THR A 42 -3.12 13.70 3.98
C THR A 42 -3.41 12.87 5.23
N GLY A 43 -2.61 11.85 5.50
CA GLY A 43 -2.84 10.99 6.67
C GLY A 43 -1.85 9.86 6.83
N VAL A 44 -2.10 9.01 7.82
CA VAL A 44 -1.28 7.86 8.23
C VAL A 44 -2.17 6.64 8.38
N THR A 45 -1.74 5.53 7.81
CA THR A 45 -2.22 4.18 8.10
C THR A 45 -1.10 3.41 8.78
N VAL A 46 -1.35 2.85 9.95
CA VAL A 46 -0.40 2.01 10.69
C VAL A 46 -0.86 0.56 10.68
N LEU A 47 0.08 -0.35 10.47
CA LEU A 47 -0.06 -1.79 10.62
C LEU A 47 0.76 -2.20 11.84
N LEU A 48 0.12 -2.49 12.97
CA LEU A 48 0.76 -2.92 14.21
C LEU A 48 0.76 -4.44 14.30
N PHE A 49 1.87 -5.01 14.77
CA PHE A 49 2.06 -6.45 14.91
C PHE A 49 2.21 -6.81 16.38
N ASP A 50 1.19 -7.41 16.99
CA ASP A 50 1.14 -7.71 18.44
C ASP A 50 2.32 -8.56 18.92
N HIS A 51 2.82 -9.45 18.08
CA HIS A 51 3.96 -10.34 18.38
C HIS A 51 5.19 -10.06 17.52
N GLY A 52 5.16 -8.92 16.79
CA GLY A 52 6.15 -8.60 15.77
C GLY A 52 5.95 -9.41 14.49
N ALA A 53 6.61 -8.96 13.41
CA ALA A 53 6.54 -9.61 12.11
C ALA A 53 7.93 -9.68 11.45
N LYS A 54 8.31 -10.84 10.92
CA LYS A 54 9.41 -10.88 9.94
C LYS A 54 8.94 -10.19 8.68
N ALA A 55 9.81 -9.42 8.04
CA ALA A 55 9.41 -8.68 6.85
C ALA A 55 10.48 -8.66 5.75
N GLY A 56 10.02 -8.57 4.52
CA GLY A 56 10.78 -8.26 3.32
C GLY A 56 10.18 -7.05 2.61
N ILE A 57 10.89 -6.51 1.62
CA ILE A 57 10.43 -5.38 0.80
C ILE A 57 10.84 -5.56 -0.65
N ASP A 58 10.02 -5.06 -1.56
CA ASP A 58 10.34 -4.77 -2.96
C ASP A 58 10.17 -3.27 -3.21
N ILE A 59 11.22 -2.61 -3.71
CA ILE A 59 11.21 -1.21 -4.10
C ILE A 59 11.40 -1.15 -5.61
N SER A 60 10.36 -0.76 -6.33
CA SER A 60 10.33 -0.75 -7.79
C SER A 60 10.28 0.64 -8.43
N GLY A 61 9.85 1.65 -7.68
CA GLY A 61 9.82 3.04 -8.16
C GLY A 61 11.19 3.72 -8.09
N GLY A 62 11.40 4.73 -8.95
CA GLY A 62 12.66 5.50 -9.04
C GLY A 62 12.87 6.52 -7.93
N GLY A 63 11.82 6.92 -7.18
CA GLY A 63 11.85 7.97 -6.15
C GLY A 63 11.18 7.58 -4.82
N PRO A 64 11.58 6.46 -4.17
CA PRO A 64 10.96 6.03 -2.93
C PRO A 64 11.26 6.99 -1.77
N ALA A 65 10.24 7.32 -0.98
CA ALA A 65 10.38 7.95 0.33
C ALA A 65 10.14 6.89 1.40
N SER A 66 11.20 6.44 2.08
CA SER A 66 11.10 5.33 3.05
C SER A 66 12.04 5.52 4.24
N ARG A 67 11.70 4.83 5.36
CA ARG A 67 12.47 4.82 6.60
C ARG A 67 12.66 3.38 7.08
N GLU A 68 13.88 3.08 7.60
CA GLU A 68 14.28 1.82 8.23
C GLU A 68 14.10 0.55 7.35
N THR A 69 14.02 0.70 6.03
CA THR A 69 13.94 -0.44 5.11
C THR A 69 15.12 -1.43 5.23
N PRO A 70 16.35 -1.05 5.67
CA PRO A 70 17.40 -2.02 5.94
C PRO A 70 17.05 -3.11 6.95
N LEU A 71 16.08 -2.88 7.85
CA LEU A 71 15.59 -3.91 8.78
C LEU A 71 14.96 -5.12 8.07
N THR A 72 14.49 -4.95 6.85
CA THR A 72 13.87 -6.02 6.04
C THR A 72 14.90 -6.81 5.22
N SER A 73 16.15 -6.37 5.19
CA SER A 73 17.21 -7.04 4.41
C SER A 73 17.50 -8.45 4.93
N PRO A 74 17.62 -9.46 4.05
CA PRO A 74 17.95 -10.83 4.44
C PRO A 74 19.31 -10.99 5.14
N ILE A 75 20.19 -10.02 4.99
CA ILE A 75 21.54 -10.03 5.56
C ILE A 75 21.66 -9.26 6.88
N THR A 76 20.58 -8.66 7.38
CA THR A 76 20.53 -8.03 8.69
C THR A 76 19.98 -9.00 9.75
N ALA A 77 20.14 -8.64 11.03
CA ALA A 77 19.62 -9.45 12.14
C ALA A 77 18.13 -9.77 11.98
N ASP A 78 17.72 -10.97 12.38
CA ASP A 78 16.34 -11.48 12.21
C ASP A 78 15.40 -10.96 13.30
N ASN A 79 15.45 -9.64 13.56
CA ASN A 79 14.57 -8.98 14.51
C ASN A 79 13.21 -8.70 13.87
N PRO A 80 12.10 -9.04 14.53
CA PRO A 80 10.78 -8.78 13.99
C PRO A 80 10.44 -7.28 14.06
N LEU A 81 9.78 -6.76 13.01
CA LEU A 81 9.20 -5.41 13.02
C LEU A 81 8.01 -5.36 13.97
N ASN A 82 7.84 -4.22 14.64
CA ASN A 82 6.68 -3.95 15.47
C ASN A 82 5.56 -3.24 14.68
N ALA A 83 5.92 -2.50 13.63
CA ALA A 83 4.95 -1.83 12.77
C ALA A 83 5.48 -1.58 11.35
N ILE A 84 4.52 -1.44 10.41
CA ILE A 84 4.71 -0.81 9.11
C ILE A 84 3.79 0.40 9.04
N VAL A 85 4.32 1.54 8.57
CA VAL A 85 3.60 2.79 8.41
C VAL A 85 3.49 3.13 6.92
N LEU A 86 2.28 3.39 6.47
CA LEU A 86 1.98 3.85 5.12
C LEU A 86 1.35 5.25 5.24
N SER A 87 1.99 6.29 4.71
CA SER A 87 1.53 7.67 4.95
C SER A 87 1.59 8.56 3.72
N GLY A 88 0.94 9.71 3.81
CA GLY A 88 1.14 10.83 2.90
C GLY A 88 2.36 11.68 3.28
N GLY A 89 2.43 12.91 2.74
CA GLY A 89 3.41 13.92 3.09
C GLY A 89 4.77 13.80 2.40
N SER A 90 4.95 12.85 1.47
CA SER A 90 6.27 12.60 0.86
C SER A 90 7.32 12.32 1.95
N ALA A 91 8.59 12.67 1.73
CA ALA A 91 9.65 12.47 2.72
C ALA A 91 9.40 13.21 4.07
N PHE A 92 8.61 14.28 4.08
CA PHE A 92 8.22 14.94 5.33
C PHE A 92 7.34 14.04 6.21
N GLY A 93 6.48 13.22 5.60
CA GLY A 93 5.60 12.29 6.30
C GLY A 93 6.33 11.17 7.06
N LEU A 94 7.65 10.97 6.81
CA LEU A 94 8.47 10.03 7.56
C LEU A 94 8.54 10.36 9.07
N ALA A 95 8.21 11.57 9.47
CA ALA A 95 8.10 11.99 10.87
C ALA A 95 6.96 11.26 11.62
N ALA A 96 5.98 10.68 10.92
CA ALA A 96 4.88 9.95 11.57
C ALA A 96 5.39 8.73 12.37
N SER A 97 6.45 8.06 11.91
CA SER A 97 7.04 6.94 12.64
C SER A 97 7.58 7.31 14.03
N ASP A 98 7.94 8.56 14.30
CA ASP A 98 8.37 8.96 15.64
C ASP A 98 7.22 8.85 16.64
N GLY A 99 6.01 9.17 16.23
CA GLY A 99 4.80 8.97 17.04
C GLY A 99 4.44 7.51 17.23
N VAL A 100 4.58 6.70 16.18
CA VAL A 100 4.38 5.25 16.27
C VAL A 100 5.39 4.61 17.23
N MET A 101 6.67 4.98 17.13
CA MET A 101 7.70 4.50 18.04
C MET A 101 7.40 4.91 19.50
N ARG A 102 7.00 6.15 19.75
CA ARG A 102 6.61 6.61 21.08
C ARG A 102 5.43 5.80 21.64
N TYR A 103 4.37 5.59 20.84
CA TYR A 103 3.24 4.77 21.24
C TYR A 103 3.67 3.36 21.63
N LEU A 104 4.48 2.70 20.80
CA LEU A 104 4.95 1.33 21.06
C LEU A 104 5.84 1.25 22.31
N GLU A 105 6.75 2.21 22.49
CA GLU A 105 7.60 2.29 23.70
C GLU A 105 6.78 2.45 24.98
N GLU A 106 5.78 3.35 24.98
CA GLU A 106 4.86 3.55 26.11
C GLU A 106 4.06 2.28 26.47
N HIS A 107 3.82 1.41 25.48
CA HIS A 107 3.18 0.10 25.66
C HIS A 107 4.17 -1.05 25.91
N GLY A 108 5.45 -0.74 26.09
CA GLY A 108 6.47 -1.75 26.37
C GLY A 108 6.80 -2.66 25.20
N ILE A 109 6.55 -2.23 23.95
CA ILE A 109 6.79 -2.98 22.72
C ILE A 109 8.06 -2.45 22.03
N GLY A 110 8.99 -3.34 21.68
CA GLY A 110 10.24 -3.00 21.02
C GLY A 110 11.33 -4.03 21.25
N TYR A 111 12.45 -3.85 20.56
CA TYR A 111 13.66 -4.63 20.74
C TYR A 111 14.32 -4.30 22.08
N GLU A 112 14.57 -5.32 22.91
CA GLU A 112 15.13 -5.16 24.23
C GLU A 112 16.65 -4.87 24.17
N THR A 113 17.10 -3.73 24.66
CA THR A 113 18.52 -3.33 24.69
C THR A 113 19.15 -3.41 26.06
N GLY A 114 18.37 -3.70 27.11
CA GLY A 114 18.80 -3.63 28.51
C GLY A 114 18.72 -2.22 29.12
N PHE A 115 18.51 -1.18 28.33
CA PHE A 115 18.34 0.22 28.76
C PHE A 115 16.96 0.76 28.40
N ALA A 116 16.46 0.40 27.24
CA ALA A 116 15.13 0.78 26.72
C ALA A 116 14.68 -0.28 25.71
N LYS A 117 13.37 -0.37 25.51
CA LYS A 117 12.80 -1.08 24.37
C LYS A 117 12.78 -0.14 23.17
N VAL A 118 13.39 -0.57 22.07
CA VAL A 118 13.48 0.22 20.82
C VAL A 118 12.51 -0.36 19.78
N PRO A 119 11.38 0.29 19.50
CA PRO A 119 10.44 -0.17 18.48
C PRO A 119 11.07 -0.20 17.08
N LEU A 120 10.91 -1.30 16.37
CA LEU A 120 11.40 -1.48 15.00
C LEU A 120 10.26 -1.18 14.03
N VAL A 121 10.32 -0.03 13.35
CA VAL A 121 9.24 0.52 12.54
C VAL A 121 9.76 0.88 11.15
N CYS A 122 9.22 0.23 10.11
CA CYS A 122 9.45 0.61 8.73
C CYS A 122 8.34 1.55 8.23
N GLN A 123 8.67 2.46 7.32
CA GLN A 123 7.70 3.38 6.73
C GLN A 123 7.96 3.63 5.25
N SER A 124 6.86 3.80 4.47
CA SER A 124 6.88 4.40 3.14
C SER A 124 5.81 5.48 3.01
N CYS A 125 6.08 6.50 2.18
CA CYS A 125 5.18 7.64 1.99
C CYS A 125 4.79 7.83 0.53
N ILE A 126 3.52 8.16 0.28
CA ILE A 126 3.08 8.70 -1.01
C ILE A 126 3.37 10.20 -1.09
N TYR A 127 3.43 10.73 -2.31
CA TYR A 127 3.47 12.17 -2.55
C TYR A 127 2.04 12.69 -2.77
N ASP A 128 1.51 13.42 -1.80
CA ASP A 128 0.18 14.05 -1.83
C ASP A 128 0.22 15.57 -1.59
N LEU A 129 1.42 16.16 -1.50
CA LEU A 129 1.62 17.59 -1.20
C LEU A 129 0.95 18.55 -2.20
N SER A 130 0.58 18.08 -3.38
CA SER A 130 -0.15 18.85 -4.37
C SER A 130 -1.68 18.86 -4.16
N ILE A 131 -2.18 18.08 -3.19
CA ILE A 131 -3.61 17.95 -2.86
C ILE A 131 -3.84 18.65 -1.51
N GLY A 132 -4.89 19.46 -1.38
CA GLY A 132 -5.17 20.18 -0.13
C GLY A 132 -4.07 21.18 0.25
N ARG A 133 -3.57 21.08 1.49
CA ARG A 133 -2.56 22.00 2.07
C ARG A 133 -1.21 21.32 2.22
N SER A 134 -0.20 21.83 1.54
CA SER A 134 1.17 21.28 1.58
C SER A 134 1.96 21.65 2.85
N ASP A 135 1.48 22.57 3.66
CA ASP A 135 2.09 23.00 4.92
C ASP A 135 1.67 22.14 6.12
N ILE A 136 0.59 21.34 5.99
CA ILE A 136 0.17 20.32 6.96
C ILE A 136 0.55 18.95 6.42
N ARG A 137 1.29 18.18 7.21
CA ARG A 137 1.87 16.90 6.81
C ARG A 137 1.79 15.91 7.95
N PRO A 138 1.77 14.59 7.66
CA PRO A 138 1.87 13.59 8.71
C PRO A 138 3.09 13.82 9.60
N ASP A 139 2.85 13.90 10.90
CA ASP A 139 3.83 14.14 11.94
C ASP A 139 3.73 13.08 13.06
N ALA A 140 4.53 13.23 14.11
CA ALA A 140 4.51 12.31 15.24
C ALA A 140 3.13 12.27 15.94
N ALA A 141 2.39 13.39 16.02
CA ALA A 141 1.07 13.39 16.63
C ALA A 141 0.07 12.57 15.82
N MET A 142 0.11 12.69 14.49
CA MET A 142 -0.76 11.93 13.60
C MET A 142 -0.39 10.43 13.60
N GLY A 143 0.91 10.09 13.63
CA GLY A 143 1.37 8.70 13.77
C GLY A 143 0.91 8.05 15.08
N TYR A 144 1.00 8.77 16.18
CA TYR A 144 0.51 8.32 17.49
C TYR A 144 -1.02 8.11 17.48
N ALA A 145 -1.78 9.06 16.93
CA ALA A 145 -3.23 8.96 16.83
C ALA A 145 -3.67 7.76 15.96
N ALA A 146 -2.94 7.43 14.89
CA ALA A 146 -3.21 6.23 14.10
C ALA A 146 -3.01 4.95 14.93
N CYS A 147 -2.04 4.90 15.84
CA CYS A 147 -1.87 3.77 16.75
C CYS A 147 -3.03 3.66 17.75
N GLN A 148 -3.53 4.78 18.28
CA GLN A 148 -4.71 4.79 19.17
C GLN A 148 -5.96 4.30 18.42
N ASP A 149 -6.16 4.69 17.16
CA ASP A 149 -7.27 4.17 16.35
C ASP A 149 -7.19 2.64 16.16
N ALA A 150 -5.99 2.08 16.06
CA ALA A 150 -5.76 0.64 15.96
C ALA A 150 -6.14 -0.16 17.23
N GLU A 151 -6.40 0.49 18.36
CA GLU A 151 -6.92 -0.17 19.58
C GLU A 151 -8.38 -0.62 19.41
N HIS A 152 -9.11 0.00 18.47
CA HIS A 152 -10.50 -0.29 18.17
C HIS A 152 -10.64 -0.71 16.68
N PRO A 153 -10.18 -1.92 16.29
CA PRO A 153 -10.05 -2.31 14.91
C PRO A 153 -11.40 -2.32 14.17
N HIS A 154 -11.54 -1.42 13.23
CA HIS A 154 -12.65 -1.33 12.28
C HIS A 154 -12.09 -1.02 10.88
N PRO A 155 -11.22 -1.91 10.35
CA PRO A 155 -10.52 -1.64 9.10
C PRO A 155 -11.50 -1.49 7.95
N VAL A 156 -11.51 -0.31 7.33
CA VAL A 156 -12.33 0.03 6.17
C VAL A 156 -11.45 0.58 5.05
N SER A 157 -11.85 0.36 3.81
CA SER A 157 -11.20 0.95 2.63
C SER A 157 -11.88 2.29 2.28
N GLY A 158 -11.13 3.23 1.70
CA GLY A 158 -11.68 4.52 1.27
C GLY A 158 -10.71 5.67 1.33
N ILE A 159 -11.25 6.89 1.39
CA ILE A 159 -10.51 8.15 1.53
C ILE A 159 -10.21 8.38 3.01
N LEU A 160 -9.24 7.65 3.55
CA LEU A 160 -8.83 7.73 4.96
C LEU A 160 -7.36 7.33 5.12
N GLY A 161 -6.81 7.63 6.30
CA GLY A 161 -5.42 7.32 6.63
C GLY A 161 -4.45 7.86 5.58
N GLY A 162 -3.41 7.11 5.28
CA GLY A 162 -2.45 7.44 4.23
C GLY A 162 -3.05 7.57 2.84
N GLY A 163 -4.25 7.02 2.60
CA GLY A 163 -4.99 7.12 1.33
C GLY A 163 -5.74 8.44 1.14
N THR A 164 -5.79 9.32 2.14
CA THR A 164 -6.60 10.55 2.10
C THR A 164 -6.26 11.47 0.93
N GLY A 165 -4.97 11.64 0.58
CA GLY A 165 -4.53 12.45 -0.55
C GLY A 165 -4.31 11.68 -1.86
N ALA A 166 -4.53 10.38 -1.89
CA ALA A 166 -4.18 9.52 -3.02
C ALA A 166 -5.03 9.79 -4.28
N SER A 167 -4.41 9.72 -5.46
CA SER A 167 -5.06 9.88 -6.78
C SER A 167 -4.25 9.18 -7.88
N VAL A 168 -4.85 8.92 -9.04
CA VAL A 168 -4.22 8.25 -10.19
C VAL A 168 -4.45 8.98 -11.50
N GLY A 169 -3.65 8.66 -12.54
CA GLY A 169 -3.78 9.26 -13.86
C GLY A 169 -3.36 10.71 -13.90
N LYS A 170 -2.12 11.02 -13.53
CA LYS A 170 -1.66 12.38 -13.24
C LYS A 170 -0.92 13.06 -14.40
N ILE A 171 -0.92 12.49 -15.61
CA ILE A 171 -0.18 13.01 -16.76
C ILE A 171 -0.57 14.46 -17.13
N TYR A 172 -1.79 14.88 -16.79
CA TYR A 172 -2.31 16.23 -16.97
C TYR A 172 -2.46 17.01 -15.66
N GLY A 173 -1.75 16.57 -14.60
CA GLY A 173 -1.81 17.16 -13.27
C GLY A 173 -3.03 16.71 -12.46
N ARG A 174 -3.12 17.24 -11.24
CA ARG A 174 -4.10 16.81 -10.22
C ARG A 174 -5.56 17.07 -10.59
N ASP A 175 -5.83 18.16 -11.32
CA ASP A 175 -7.21 18.59 -11.60
C ASP A 175 -7.97 17.59 -12.48
N LYS A 176 -7.22 16.83 -13.30
CA LYS A 176 -7.76 15.75 -14.12
C LYS A 176 -7.59 14.37 -13.49
N ALA A 177 -6.77 14.23 -12.45
CA ALA A 177 -6.55 12.95 -11.79
C ALA A 177 -7.85 12.39 -11.17
N THR A 178 -7.96 11.08 -11.14
CA THR A 178 -9.06 10.40 -10.43
C THR A 178 -8.69 10.18 -8.97
N LYS A 179 -9.57 10.56 -8.04
CA LYS A 179 -9.42 10.32 -6.61
C LYS A 179 -9.45 8.82 -6.33
N THR A 180 -8.54 8.38 -5.48
CA THR A 180 -8.43 7.01 -4.99
C THR A 180 -8.22 7.04 -3.47
N GLY A 181 -7.79 5.93 -2.87
CA GLY A 181 -7.64 5.87 -1.42
C GLY A 181 -6.83 4.68 -0.95
N LEU A 182 -7.17 4.25 0.26
CA LEU A 182 -6.73 3.03 0.90
C LEU A 182 -7.61 1.86 0.42
N GLY A 183 -7.00 0.77 -0.03
CA GLY A 183 -7.67 -0.46 -0.39
C GLY A 183 -7.14 -1.64 0.41
N MET A 184 -8.04 -2.52 0.84
CA MET A 184 -7.70 -3.74 1.56
C MET A 184 -8.48 -4.91 0.99
N TYR A 185 -7.81 -6.07 0.92
CA TYR A 185 -8.43 -7.32 0.51
C TYR A 185 -7.71 -8.51 1.14
N ALA A 186 -8.45 -9.52 1.57
CA ALA A 186 -7.87 -10.68 2.23
C ALA A 186 -8.54 -11.99 1.80
N VAL A 187 -7.75 -13.05 1.72
CA VAL A 187 -8.23 -14.40 1.38
C VAL A 187 -7.57 -15.46 2.27
N SER A 188 -8.20 -16.63 2.30
CA SER A 188 -7.61 -17.86 2.85
C SER A 188 -7.59 -18.99 1.82
N ILE A 189 -6.60 -19.86 1.90
CA ILE A 189 -6.53 -21.17 1.23
C ILE A 189 -6.05 -22.21 2.24
N GLY A 190 -6.94 -23.13 2.62
CA GLY A 190 -6.70 -23.95 3.81
C GLY A 190 -6.48 -23.06 5.02
N ASP A 191 -5.39 -23.31 5.74
CA ASP A 191 -5.00 -22.51 6.94
C ASP A 191 -4.19 -21.24 6.60
N LEU A 192 -3.67 -21.14 5.37
CA LEU A 192 -2.93 -19.95 4.94
C LEU A 192 -3.88 -18.79 4.71
N LYS A 193 -3.61 -17.65 5.36
CA LYS A 193 -4.31 -16.38 5.20
C LYS A 193 -3.35 -15.35 4.63
N ILE A 194 -3.80 -14.58 3.64
CA ILE A 194 -3.02 -13.51 3.01
C ILE A 194 -3.91 -12.30 2.80
N ALA A 195 -3.41 -11.14 3.17
CA ALA A 195 -4.06 -9.85 2.94
C ALA A 195 -3.14 -8.88 2.22
N ALA A 196 -3.72 -7.96 1.47
CA ALA A 196 -3.06 -6.77 0.94
C ALA A 196 -3.70 -5.51 1.53
N VAL A 197 -2.84 -4.55 1.85
CA VAL A 197 -3.18 -3.17 2.18
C VAL A 197 -2.44 -2.27 1.20
N VAL A 198 -3.12 -1.39 0.47
CA VAL A 198 -2.50 -0.54 -0.55
C VAL A 198 -3.00 0.89 -0.47
N ILE A 199 -2.10 1.85 -0.61
CA ILE A 199 -2.42 3.24 -0.87
C ILE A 199 -2.13 3.50 -2.34
N LEU A 200 -3.18 3.74 -3.12
CA LEU A 200 -3.13 3.81 -4.57
C LEU A 200 -2.94 5.25 -5.04
N ASN A 201 -1.70 5.64 -5.34
CA ASN A 201 -1.37 7.01 -5.76
C ASN A 201 -0.49 7.05 -7.04
N ALA A 202 -0.82 6.23 -8.03
CA ALA A 202 -0.02 5.96 -9.21
C ALA A 202 0.02 7.11 -10.23
N PHE A 203 1.08 7.13 -11.04
CA PHE A 203 1.15 7.95 -12.26
C PHE A 203 0.18 7.44 -13.33
N GLY A 204 0.15 6.13 -13.55
CA GLY A 204 -0.61 5.47 -14.59
C GLY A 204 -2.12 5.40 -14.36
N ASP A 205 -2.77 4.84 -15.36
CA ASP A 205 -4.20 4.50 -15.37
C ASP A 205 -4.41 3.19 -14.60
N VAL A 206 -5.62 3.00 -14.07
CA VAL A 206 -6.00 1.76 -13.38
C VAL A 206 -7.02 0.99 -14.21
N PHE A 207 -6.76 -0.30 -14.37
CA PHE A 207 -7.56 -1.25 -15.13
C PHE A 207 -8.09 -2.35 -14.24
N ASN A 208 -9.26 -2.85 -14.57
CA ASN A 208 -9.76 -4.11 -14.03
C ASN A 208 -9.02 -5.26 -14.76
N PRO A 209 -8.20 -6.08 -14.09
CA PRO A 209 -7.40 -7.11 -14.75
C PRO A 209 -8.22 -8.26 -15.35
N ALA A 210 -9.47 -8.46 -14.89
CA ALA A 210 -10.34 -9.49 -15.40
C ALA A 210 -11.05 -9.10 -16.70
N THR A 211 -11.33 -7.80 -16.90
CA THR A 211 -12.08 -7.30 -18.06
C THR A 211 -11.23 -6.44 -19.01
N GLY A 212 -10.08 -5.94 -18.55
CA GLY A 212 -9.28 -4.95 -19.28
C GLY A 212 -9.90 -3.55 -19.29
N GLU A 213 -11.00 -3.33 -18.60
CA GLU A 213 -11.68 -2.03 -18.52
C GLU A 213 -10.83 -1.02 -17.71
N LYS A 214 -10.65 0.21 -18.25
CA LYS A 214 -10.06 1.31 -17.50
C LYS A 214 -11.07 1.85 -16.48
N ILE A 215 -10.76 1.71 -15.19
CA ILE A 215 -11.66 2.07 -14.08
C ILE A 215 -11.28 3.40 -13.41
N ALA A 216 -10.05 3.87 -13.62
CA ALA A 216 -9.57 5.20 -13.19
C ALA A 216 -8.41 5.67 -14.06
N GLY A 217 -8.25 6.99 -14.19
CA GLY A 217 -7.23 7.62 -15.03
C GLY A 217 -7.44 9.13 -15.12
N PRO A 218 -6.75 9.84 -16.02
CA PRO A 218 -6.93 11.27 -16.23
C PRO A 218 -8.30 11.53 -16.87
N ARG A 219 -9.17 12.24 -16.13
CA ARG A 219 -10.57 12.47 -16.53
C ARG A 219 -10.67 13.44 -17.72
N LYS A 220 -11.53 13.13 -18.69
CA LYS A 220 -11.89 14.03 -19.77
C LYS A 220 -12.82 15.12 -19.27
N PRO A 221 -12.67 16.38 -19.77
CA PRO A 221 -13.48 17.51 -19.31
C PRO A 221 -14.98 17.37 -19.59
N ASP A 222 -15.33 16.61 -20.62
CA ASP A 222 -16.74 16.37 -21.04
C ASP A 222 -17.42 15.22 -20.28
N GLY A 223 -16.71 14.59 -19.33
CA GLY A 223 -17.23 13.46 -18.57
C GLY A 223 -17.30 12.14 -19.36
N SER A 224 -16.81 12.08 -20.60
CA SER A 224 -16.87 10.86 -21.45
C SER A 224 -15.89 9.75 -21.07
N GLY A 225 -15.26 9.84 -19.87
CA GLY A 225 -14.30 8.84 -19.38
C GLY A 225 -12.90 9.43 -19.19
N PHE A 226 -11.89 8.66 -19.59
CA PHE A 226 -10.48 8.97 -19.30
C PHE A 226 -9.68 9.18 -20.58
N PHE A 227 -8.64 10.02 -20.50
CA PHE A 227 -7.53 9.96 -21.44
C PHE A 227 -6.74 8.67 -21.23
N ASP A 228 -5.85 8.35 -22.17
CA ASP A 228 -4.91 7.22 -22.01
C ASP A 228 -3.53 7.75 -21.65
N THR A 229 -3.08 7.44 -20.42
CA THR A 229 -1.78 7.94 -19.91
C THR A 229 -0.61 7.45 -20.78
N LEU A 230 -0.66 6.21 -21.28
CA LEU A 230 0.41 5.65 -22.10
C LEU A 230 0.48 6.32 -23.47
N GLU A 231 -0.68 6.52 -24.14
CA GLU A 231 -0.76 7.25 -25.40
C GLU A 231 -0.24 8.67 -25.25
N GLU A 232 -0.66 9.37 -24.20
CA GLU A 232 -0.22 10.73 -23.93
C GLU A 232 1.29 10.80 -23.63
N LEU A 233 1.81 9.84 -22.85
CA LEU A 233 3.24 9.73 -22.57
C LEU A 233 4.07 9.60 -23.85
N TYR A 234 3.62 8.79 -24.81
CA TYR A 234 4.34 8.61 -26.09
C TYR A 234 4.32 9.85 -26.99
N LYS A 235 3.31 10.74 -26.89
CA LYS A 235 3.30 12.03 -27.57
C LYS A 235 4.44 12.95 -27.11
N PHE A 236 4.97 12.72 -25.91
CA PHE A 236 6.11 13.47 -25.38
C PHE A 236 7.48 12.88 -25.72
N SER A 237 7.55 11.80 -26.51
CA SER A 237 8.79 11.10 -26.88
C SER A 237 9.88 11.96 -27.53
N GLN A 238 9.53 13.13 -28.05
CA GLN A 238 10.48 14.08 -28.63
C GLN A 238 11.09 15.06 -27.60
N ARG A 239 10.64 15.03 -26.34
CA ARG A 239 11.18 15.87 -25.28
C ARG A 239 12.25 15.09 -24.51
N THR A 240 13.44 15.67 -24.35
CA THR A 240 14.60 15.00 -23.78
C THR A 240 14.48 14.68 -22.28
N ASP A 241 13.59 15.33 -21.53
CA ASP A 241 13.32 15.00 -20.14
C ASP A 241 12.02 15.65 -19.63
N GLN A 242 10.92 14.93 -19.73
CA GLN A 242 9.62 15.40 -19.29
C GLN A 242 9.51 15.44 -17.75
N PHE A 243 10.16 14.48 -17.07
CA PHE A 243 10.08 14.36 -15.61
C PHE A 243 10.97 15.37 -14.86
N GLN A 244 11.95 15.98 -15.52
CA GLN A 244 12.78 17.04 -14.91
C GLN A 244 12.14 18.42 -14.97
N HIS A 245 11.27 18.71 -15.93
CA HIS A 245 10.75 20.04 -16.20
C HIS A 245 9.31 20.29 -15.74
N ASP A 246 8.52 19.25 -15.41
CA ASP A 246 7.20 19.41 -14.81
C ASP A 246 7.21 19.00 -13.33
N PRO A 247 7.09 19.96 -12.40
CA PRO A 247 7.03 19.68 -10.96
C PRO A 247 5.87 18.74 -10.60
N ASN A 248 4.79 18.73 -11.39
CA ASN A 248 3.62 17.89 -11.15
C ASN A 248 3.83 16.43 -11.62
N SER A 249 4.80 16.16 -12.49
CA SER A 249 5.08 14.82 -13.02
C SER A 249 5.80 13.89 -12.03
N LYS A 250 6.35 14.44 -10.93
CA LYS A 250 7.13 13.69 -9.91
C LYS A 250 6.31 13.26 -8.69
N ALA A 251 5.00 13.37 -8.75
CA ALA A 251 4.10 13.30 -7.59
C ALA A 251 3.34 11.97 -7.50
N ASN A 252 4.01 10.84 -7.71
CA ASN A 252 3.35 9.54 -7.83
C ASN A 252 4.02 8.51 -6.94
N THR A 253 3.23 7.61 -6.38
CA THR A 253 3.75 6.54 -5.53
C THR A 253 2.63 5.60 -5.13
N THR A 254 2.71 4.33 -5.45
CA THR A 254 1.83 3.31 -4.88
C THR A 254 2.60 2.52 -3.85
N ILE A 255 2.15 2.55 -2.61
CA ILE A 255 2.77 1.81 -1.51
C ILE A 255 1.81 0.78 -0.95
N GLY A 256 2.33 -0.38 -0.58
CA GLY A 256 1.50 -1.44 -0.05
C GLY A 256 2.21 -2.38 0.90
N ALA A 257 1.42 -3.24 1.53
CA ALA A 257 1.90 -4.32 2.37
C ALA A 257 1.09 -5.58 2.11
N ILE A 258 1.77 -6.71 2.01
CA ILE A 258 1.21 -8.06 2.09
C ILE A 258 1.42 -8.56 3.51
N ILE A 259 0.35 -9.02 4.14
CA ILE A 259 0.39 -9.61 5.48
C ILE A 259 -0.06 -11.07 5.39
N THR A 260 0.68 -11.97 6.01
CA THR A 260 0.35 -13.40 6.01
C THR A 260 0.60 -14.05 7.37
N ASN A 261 -0.19 -15.05 7.70
CA ASN A 261 0.08 -15.96 8.81
C ASN A 261 1.05 -17.10 8.45
N GLY A 262 1.52 -17.14 7.20
CA GLY A 262 2.52 -18.12 6.74
C GLY A 262 3.90 -17.87 7.37
N ALA A 263 4.63 -18.93 7.66
CA ALA A 263 5.98 -18.89 8.23
C ALA A 263 7.01 -18.74 7.11
N PHE A 264 7.54 -17.53 6.92
CA PHE A 264 8.53 -17.23 5.90
C PHE A 264 9.74 -16.49 6.47
N SER A 265 10.91 -16.75 5.90
CA SER A 265 12.14 -15.98 6.14
C SER A 265 12.10 -14.60 5.47
N LYS A 266 12.97 -13.69 5.86
CA LYS A 266 13.11 -12.37 5.20
C LYS A 266 13.40 -12.47 3.70
N ALA A 267 14.17 -13.47 3.27
CA ALA A 267 14.47 -13.69 1.86
C ALA A 267 13.21 -14.12 1.09
N GLU A 268 12.42 -15.03 1.64
CA GLU A 268 11.16 -15.46 1.07
C GLU A 268 10.12 -14.33 1.06
N LEU A 269 10.06 -13.52 2.13
CA LEU A 269 9.18 -12.36 2.19
C LEU A 269 9.56 -11.29 1.17
N SER A 270 10.86 -11.04 0.95
CA SER A 270 11.30 -10.17 -0.14
C SER A 270 10.88 -10.72 -1.50
N LYS A 271 10.89 -12.05 -1.68
CA LYS A 271 10.38 -12.68 -2.90
C LYS A 271 8.87 -12.57 -3.03
N ILE A 272 8.10 -12.75 -1.95
CA ILE A 272 6.65 -12.55 -1.92
C ILE A 272 6.30 -11.08 -2.27
N ALA A 273 7.01 -10.10 -1.70
CA ALA A 273 6.83 -8.68 -2.05
C ALA A 273 7.09 -8.41 -3.54
N SER A 274 8.16 -8.99 -4.09
CA SER A 274 8.47 -8.92 -5.52
C SER A 274 7.42 -9.59 -6.41
N MET A 275 6.82 -10.71 -5.97
CA MET A 275 5.73 -11.36 -6.69
C MET A 275 4.43 -10.53 -6.61
N ALA A 276 4.14 -9.93 -5.47
CA ALA A 276 2.98 -9.04 -5.27
C ALA A 276 3.00 -7.83 -6.21
N ARG A 277 4.19 -7.35 -6.63
CA ARG A 277 4.33 -6.29 -7.65
C ARG A 277 3.67 -6.67 -8.98
N SER A 278 3.53 -7.95 -9.30
CA SER A 278 2.76 -8.37 -10.47
C SER A 278 1.28 -7.94 -10.39
N GLY A 279 0.73 -7.78 -9.18
CA GLY A 279 -0.59 -7.18 -8.96
C GLY A 279 -0.65 -5.72 -9.40
N TYR A 280 0.40 -4.93 -9.10
CA TYR A 280 0.52 -3.56 -9.61
C TYR A 280 0.52 -3.55 -11.14
N ALA A 281 1.39 -4.36 -11.78
CA ALA A 281 1.53 -4.40 -13.23
C ALA A 281 0.27 -4.90 -13.96
N ARG A 282 -0.57 -5.71 -13.31
CA ARG A 282 -1.86 -6.15 -13.86
C ARG A 282 -2.94 -5.07 -13.84
N CYS A 283 -2.85 -4.15 -12.89
CA CYS A 283 -3.88 -3.14 -12.65
C CYS A 283 -3.47 -1.73 -13.07
N ILE A 284 -2.17 -1.41 -13.08
CA ILE A 284 -1.67 -0.04 -13.26
C ILE A 284 -0.77 0.03 -14.48
N ASN A 285 -1.02 0.99 -15.37
CA ASN A 285 -0.19 1.17 -16.56
C ASN A 285 -0.05 2.67 -16.95
N PRO A 286 1.19 3.21 -17.04
CA PRO A 286 2.46 2.63 -16.60
C PRO A 286 2.61 2.59 -15.08
N VAL A 287 3.55 1.77 -14.56
CA VAL A 287 3.83 1.58 -13.13
C VAL A 287 5.34 1.37 -12.91
N GLY A 288 5.86 1.70 -11.74
CA GLY A 288 7.27 1.52 -11.39
C GLY A 288 8.21 2.40 -12.21
N THR A 289 7.74 3.57 -12.64
CA THR A 289 8.54 4.50 -13.44
C THR A 289 9.51 5.29 -12.56
N MET A 290 10.42 6.06 -13.19
CA MET A 290 11.29 6.99 -12.46
C MET A 290 10.52 8.12 -11.74
N ALA A 291 9.24 8.32 -12.08
CA ALA A 291 8.34 9.28 -11.44
C ALA A 291 7.58 8.71 -10.25
N ASP A 292 7.62 7.38 -10.06
CA ASP A 292 6.94 6.68 -8.96
C ASP A 292 7.92 6.40 -7.81
N GLY A 293 7.39 6.30 -6.58
CA GLY A 293 8.12 5.84 -5.40
C GLY A 293 7.63 4.47 -4.90
N ASP A 294 7.21 3.62 -5.82
CA ASP A 294 6.49 2.38 -5.55
C ASP A 294 7.28 1.41 -4.68
N SER A 295 6.62 0.91 -3.65
CA SER A 295 7.18 -0.11 -2.75
C SER A 295 6.09 -1.03 -2.18
N ILE A 296 6.47 -2.28 -1.91
CA ILE A 296 5.61 -3.28 -1.28
C ILE A 296 6.39 -3.96 -0.17
N TYR A 297 5.86 -3.93 1.04
CA TYR A 297 6.31 -4.79 2.14
C TYR A 297 5.61 -6.15 2.05
N ALA A 298 6.26 -7.20 2.55
CA ALA A 298 5.60 -8.45 2.89
C ALA A 298 5.97 -8.81 4.33
N ALA A 299 4.98 -9.09 5.17
CA ALA A 299 5.17 -9.35 6.59
C ALA A 299 4.50 -10.67 6.99
N SER A 300 5.23 -11.50 7.73
CA SER A 300 4.80 -12.76 8.30
C SER A 300 4.53 -12.59 9.78
N ILE A 301 3.28 -12.82 10.21
CA ILE A 301 2.80 -12.68 11.59
C ILE A 301 2.42 -14.02 12.23
N GLY A 302 2.61 -15.13 11.54
CA GLY A 302 2.20 -16.45 12.01
C GLY A 302 3.22 -17.55 11.73
N THR A 303 2.77 -18.78 11.89
CA THR A 303 3.62 -19.97 11.86
C THR A 303 3.10 -21.08 10.93
N VAL A 304 2.12 -20.78 10.08
CA VAL A 304 1.55 -21.74 9.13
C VAL A 304 2.59 -22.08 8.07
N GLU A 305 2.94 -23.34 7.93
CA GLU A 305 3.80 -23.80 6.84
C GLU A 305 3.06 -23.70 5.50
N ALA A 306 3.65 -23.05 4.52
CA ALA A 306 3.04 -22.87 3.20
C ALA A 306 4.10 -22.80 2.11
N ASP A 307 3.70 -23.19 0.90
CA ASP A 307 4.55 -23.09 -0.29
C ASP A 307 4.72 -21.62 -0.71
N LEU A 308 5.97 -21.22 -0.95
CA LEU A 308 6.34 -19.86 -1.36
C LEU A 308 5.63 -19.40 -2.64
N ASN A 309 5.48 -20.30 -3.63
CA ASN A 309 4.87 -19.95 -4.91
C ASN A 309 3.35 -19.76 -4.75
N VAL A 310 2.71 -20.58 -3.90
CA VAL A 310 1.30 -20.40 -3.53
C VAL A 310 1.11 -19.04 -2.85
N ALA A 311 1.89 -18.76 -1.82
CA ALA A 311 1.81 -17.48 -1.08
C ALA A 311 2.09 -16.27 -1.98
N GLY A 312 3.16 -16.31 -2.79
CA GLY A 312 3.52 -15.21 -3.68
C GLY A 312 2.51 -15.00 -4.83
N THR A 313 1.90 -16.09 -5.34
CA THR A 313 0.85 -15.98 -6.36
C THR A 313 -0.41 -15.34 -5.76
N LEU A 314 -0.85 -15.82 -4.59
CA LEU A 314 -1.98 -15.21 -3.88
C LEU A 314 -1.70 -13.75 -3.49
N ALA A 315 -0.46 -13.42 -3.11
CA ALA A 315 -0.07 -12.04 -2.81
C ALA A 315 -0.28 -11.11 -4.01
N ALA A 316 0.02 -11.56 -5.24
CA ALA A 316 -0.26 -10.80 -6.45
C ALA A 316 -1.77 -10.64 -6.72
N GLU A 317 -2.57 -11.67 -6.47
CA GLU A 317 -4.04 -11.64 -6.65
C GLU A 317 -4.69 -10.68 -5.62
N VAL A 318 -4.40 -10.84 -4.33
CA VAL A 318 -4.98 -9.96 -3.29
C VAL A 318 -4.55 -8.51 -3.44
N MET A 319 -3.33 -8.26 -3.94
CA MET A 319 -2.86 -6.91 -4.24
C MET A 319 -3.65 -6.31 -5.41
N ALA A 320 -3.91 -7.06 -6.47
CA ALA A 320 -4.71 -6.62 -7.59
C ALA A 320 -6.16 -6.29 -7.16
N GLU A 321 -6.77 -7.09 -6.29
CA GLU A 321 -8.09 -6.81 -5.75
C GLU A 321 -8.11 -5.61 -4.81
N ALA A 322 -7.11 -5.46 -3.93
CA ALA A 322 -7.00 -4.29 -3.04
C ALA A 322 -6.89 -2.98 -3.83
N ILE A 323 -6.17 -2.96 -4.97
CA ILE A 323 -6.10 -1.80 -5.88
C ILE A 323 -7.49 -1.45 -6.41
N GLN A 324 -8.27 -2.43 -6.82
CA GLN A 324 -9.62 -2.20 -7.32
C GLN A 324 -10.55 -1.68 -6.22
N VAL A 325 -10.41 -2.23 -4.99
CA VAL A 325 -11.15 -1.74 -3.81
C VAL A 325 -10.78 -0.27 -3.53
N ALA A 326 -9.50 0.12 -3.63
CA ALA A 326 -9.05 1.50 -3.43
C ALA A 326 -9.69 2.50 -4.41
N VAL A 327 -9.99 2.08 -5.65
CA VAL A 327 -10.72 2.92 -6.64
C VAL A 327 -12.20 3.00 -6.31
N LYS A 328 -12.83 1.88 -5.91
CA LYS A 328 -14.27 1.82 -5.67
C LYS A 328 -14.69 2.54 -4.39
N ALA A 329 -13.94 2.32 -3.32
CA ALA A 329 -14.23 2.89 -2.02
C ALA A 329 -13.96 4.41 -1.93
N ALA A 330 -13.35 5.00 -2.96
CA ALA A 330 -13.12 6.44 -3.08
C ALA A 330 -14.21 7.17 -3.89
N LYS A 331 -15.21 6.46 -4.38
CA LYS A 331 -16.40 7.00 -5.07
C LYS A 331 -17.48 7.28 -4.06
#